data_e8f2a40d489756139c9f7f3f24665af4
#
_entry.id   e8f2a40d489756139c9f7f3f24665af4
#
_cell.length_a   1.000
_cell.length_b   1.000
_cell.length_c   1.000
_cell.angle_alpha   90.00
_cell.angle_beta   90.00
_cell.angle_gamma   90.00
#
_symmetry.space_group_name_H-M   'P 1'
#
loop_
_entity.id
_entity.type
_entity.pdbx_description
1 polymer ?
#
loop_
_entity_poly.entity_id
_entity_poly.type
_entity_poly.pdbx_seq_one_letter_code
_entity_poly.pdbx_strand_id
1 'polypeptide(L)'
;MSEETEKQDYMEKARELADSYPCLLAKRQELKQQIDESSAWFYTRDDVIYKLSQGAHEQGERVKTSGTSNPVERTVLNCDKVLASMNREIQERREEELIAPYRRVCEEIEMFEIGLRSLRGRTQLVARQLFVQRKAIPTVEDDAGKPLGRKTVEAERERALERMAEILECKDRMRGGRQNGKTEYSGKSYAN
;
A
#
# COMPACT_ATOMS: atom_id res chain seq x y z
N MET A 1 -26.90 -12.30 -5.83
CA MET A 1 -25.85 -13.08 -6.50
C MET A 1 -25.88 -14.46 -5.87
N SER A 2 -25.69 -15.54 -6.63
CA SER A 2 -25.68 -16.90 -6.06
C SER A 2 -24.35 -17.16 -5.35
N GLU A 3 -24.36 -17.96 -4.27
CA GLU A 3 -23.13 -18.33 -3.52
C GLU A 3 -22.04 -18.94 -4.43
N GLU A 4 -22.43 -19.61 -5.50
CA GLU A 4 -21.51 -20.18 -6.49
C GLU A 4 -20.75 -19.09 -7.28
N THR A 5 -21.41 -17.97 -7.60
CA THR A 5 -20.80 -16.86 -8.32
C THR A 5 -19.77 -16.14 -7.44
N GLU A 6 -20.08 -15.95 -6.15
CA GLU A 6 -19.14 -15.33 -5.19
C GLU A 6 -17.91 -16.21 -4.96
N LYS A 7 -18.11 -17.53 -4.82
CA LYS A 7 -17.00 -18.47 -4.65
C LYS A 7 -16.06 -18.49 -5.86
N GLN A 8 -16.62 -18.40 -7.06
CA GLN A 8 -15.84 -18.35 -8.29
C GLN A 8 -15.01 -17.07 -8.41
N ASP A 9 -15.56 -15.93 -7.96
CA ASP A 9 -14.86 -14.64 -7.90
C ASP A 9 -13.65 -14.70 -6.94
N TYR A 10 -13.78 -15.30 -5.77
CA TYR A 10 -12.66 -15.49 -4.85
C TYR A 10 -11.59 -16.45 -5.37
N MET A 11 -11.98 -17.47 -6.13
CA MET A 11 -11.03 -18.37 -6.78
C MET A 11 -10.20 -17.64 -7.85
N GLU A 12 -10.82 -16.78 -8.63
CA GLU A 12 -10.14 -15.96 -9.63
C GLU A 12 -9.16 -14.97 -8.96
N LYS A 13 -9.61 -14.26 -7.93
CA LYS A 13 -8.75 -13.39 -7.11
C LYS A 13 -7.55 -14.14 -6.51
N ALA A 14 -7.75 -15.37 -6.04
CA ALA A 14 -6.67 -16.19 -5.50
C ALA A 14 -5.63 -16.56 -6.57
N ARG A 15 -6.08 -16.85 -7.79
CA ARG A 15 -5.19 -17.13 -8.95
C ARG A 15 -4.40 -15.88 -9.33
N GLU A 16 -5.07 -14.76 -9.50
CA GLU A 16 -4.43 -13.48 -9.82
C GLU A 16 -3.36 -13.11 -8.78
N LEU A 17 -3.69 -13.26 -7.50
CA LEU A 17 -2.77 -12.98 -6.41
C LEU A 17 -1.55 -13.91 -6.43
N ALA A 18 -1.75 -15.21 -6.67
CA ALA A 18 -0.68 -16.18 -6.77
C ALA A 18 0.23 -15.93 -7.99
N ASP A 19 -0.37 -15.54 -9.11
CA ASP A 19 0.37 -15.25 -10.34
C ASP A 19 1.10 -13.91 -10.29
N SER A 20 0.56 -12.91 -9.59
CA SER A 20 1.16 -11.58 -9.44
C SER A 20 2.22 -11.50 -8.32
N TYR A 21 2.30 -12.47 -7.42
CA TYR A 21 3.12 -12.41 -6.20
C TYR A 21 4.58 -11.97 -6.42
N PRO A 22 5.35 -12.48 -7.41
CA PRO A 22 6.71 -11.99 -7.65
C PRO A 22 6.77 -10.54 -8.13
N CYS A 23 5.78 -10.13 -8.95
CA CYS A 23 5.65 -8.74 -9.38
C CYS A 23 5.33 -7.81 -8.21
N LEU A 24 4.49 -8.27 -7.27
CA LEU A 24 4.16 -7.53 -6.05
C LEU A 24 5.40 -7.34 -5.15
N LEU A 25 6.25 -8.37 -5.03
CA LEU A 25 7.51 -8.25 -4.29
C LEU A 25 8.45 -7.20 -4.91
N ALA A 26 8.61 -7.21 -6.23
CA ALA A 26 9.41 -6.22 -6.96
C ALA A 26 8.84 -4.81 -6.79
N LYS A 27 7.53 -4.65 -6.98
CA LYS A 27 6.83 -3.37 -6.83
C LYS A 27 6.93 -2.82 -5.39
N ARG A 28 6.84 -3.70 -4.37
CA ARG A 28 7.05 -3.30 -2.97
C ARG A 28 8.45 -2.72 -2.76
N GLN A 29 9.47 -3.35 -3.32
CA GLN A 29 10.85 -2.89 -3.20
C GLN A 29 11.05 -1.55 -3.91
N GLU A 30 10.50 -1.40 -5.11
CA GLU A 30 10.55 -0.15 -5.89
C GLU A 30 9.86 0.99 -5.13
N LEU A 31 8.62 0.79 -4.68
CA LEU A 31 7.88 1.81 -3.92
C LEU A 31 8.58 2.18 -2.61
N LYS A 32 9.19 1.20 -1.93
CA LYS A 32 9.98 1.46 -0.72
C LYS A 32 11.16 2.36 -1.03
N GLN A 33 11.92 2.09 -2.10
CA GLN A 33 13.03 2.92 -2.52
C GLN A 33 12.56 4.34 -2.85
N GLN A 34 11.47 4.50 -3.61
CA GLN A 34 10.89 5.81 -3.94
C GLN A 34 10.44 6.57 -2.68
N ILE A 35 9.86 5.88 -1.68
CA ILE A 35 9.50 6.48 -0.38
C ILE A 35 10.74 6.99 0.36
N ASP A 36 11.82 6.22 0.38
CA ASP A 36 13.08 6.60 1.03
C ASP A 36 13.71 7.82 0.32
N GLU A 37 13.72 7.82 -1.02
CA GLU A 37 14.22 8.93 -1.83
C GLU A 37 13.33 10.19 -1.72
N SER A 38 12.03 10.03 -1.55
CA SER A 38 11.08 11.14 -1.42
C SER A 38 11.29 12.00 -0.17
N SER A 39 12.09 11.57 0.78
CA SER A 39 12.49 12.38 1.94
C SER A 39 13.22 13.64 1.54
N ALA A 40 13.93 13.65 0.39
CA ALA A 40 14.63 14.79 -0.18
C ALA A 40 13.68 15.81 -0.87
N TRP A 41 12.39 15.52 -1.02
CA TRP A 41 11.44 16.42 -1.68
C TRP A 41 10.99 17.58 -0.79
N PHE A 42 11.16 17.44 0.54
CA PHE A 42 10.72 18.45 1.48
C PHE A 42 11.62 19.67 1.43
N TYR A 43 10.99 20.84 1.33
CA TYR A 43 11.68 22.12 1.41
C TYR A 43 12.22 22.34 2.82
N THR A 44 13.43 22.89 2.88
CA THR A 44 14.02 23.42 4.09
C THR A 44 13.63 24.88 4.25
N ARG A 45 13.88 25.43 5.45
CA ARG A 45 13.68 26.87 5.70
C ARG A 45 14.55 27.75 4.78
N ASP A 46 15.77 27.31 4.51
CA ASP A 46 16.71 28.01 3.64
C ASP A 46 16.23 28.05 2.19
N ASP A 47 15.63 26.95 1.68
CA ASP A 47 15.02 26.92 0.35
C ASP A 47 13.90 27.94 0.20
N VAL A 48 13.06 28.06 1.22
CA VAL A 48 11.94 29.02 1.22
C VAL A 48 12.44 30.45 1.31
N ILE A 49 13.42 30.73 2.17
CA ILE A 49 14.06 32.06 2.28
C ILE A 49 14.70 32.45 0.94
N TYR A 50 15.40 31.54 0.30
CA TYR A 50 15.98 31.75 -1.02
C TYR A 50 14.92 32.10 -2.08
N LYS A 51 13.83 31.34 -2.15
CA LYS A 51 12.71 31.60 -3.07
C LYS A 51 12.04 32.96 -2.80
N LEU A 52 11.77 33.29 -1.53
CA LEU A 52 11.18 34.57 -1.15
C LEU A 52 12.11 35.75 -1.47
N SER A 53 13.43 35.56 -1.34
CA SER A 53 14.40 36.62 -1.67
C SER A 53 14.47 36.87 -3.19
N GLN A 54 14.36 35.86 -4.03
CA GLN A 54 14.31 36.03 -5.49
C GLN A 54 13.04 36.75 -5.95
N GLY A 55 11.86 36.40 -5.39
CA GLY A 55 10.60 37.06 -5.74
C GLY A 55 10.54 38.54 -5.30
N ALA A 56 11.32 38.94 -4.29
CA ALA A 56 11.41 40.35 -3.85
C ALA A 56 12.21 41.22 -4.83
N HIS A 57 13.05 40.67 -5.66
CA HIS A 57 13.80 41.41 -6.68
C HIS A 57 13.00 41.76 -7.94
N GLU A 58 11.91 41.02 -8.24
CA GLU A 58 11.07 41.26 -9.44
C GLU A 58 9.98 42.31 -9.22
N GLN A 59 9.62 42.63 -7.98
CA GLN A 59 8.61 43.65 -7.67
C GLN A 59 9.26 44.97 -7.29
N GLY A 60 9.64 45.77 -8.28
CA GLY A 60 10.31 47.07 -8.14
C GLY A 60 9.41 48.22 -7.68
N GLU A 61 8.50 48.08 -6.71
CA GLU A 61 7.80 49.19 -6.05
C GLU A 61 7.90 49.09 -4.54
N ARG A 62 8.70 49.99 -3.96
CA ARG A 62 8.74 50.24 -2.52
C ARG A 62 7.41 50.91 -2.07
N VAL A 63 6.48 50.14 -1.61
CA VAL A 63 5.34 50.69 -0.86
C VAL A 63 5.83 51.11 0.53
N LYS A 64 5.84 52.40 0.79
CA LYS A 64 6.09 52.95 2.11
C LYS A 64 4.94 52.57 3.04
N THR A 65 5.04 51.53 3.81
CA THR A 65 4.10 51.19 4.88
C THR A 65 4.67 51.73 6.21
N SER A 66 4.01 52.76 6.73
CA SER A 66 4.21 53.25 8.10
C SER A 66 3.57 52.27 9.10
N GLY A 67 4.37 51.31 9.55
CA GLY A 67 3.93 50.36 10.59
C GLY A 67 5.16 49.75 11.26
N THR A 68 5.26 49.88 12.55
CA THR A 68 6.34 49.45 13.46
C THR A 68 6.49 47.93 13.58
N SER A 69 6.25 47.12 12.56
CA SER A 69 6.59 45.70 12.62
C SER A 69 7.90 45.47 11.91
N ASN A 70 8.81 44.81 12.62
CA ASN A 70 10.13 44.43 12.13
C ASN A 70 9.96 43.61 10.81
N PRO A 71 10.48 44.12 9.65
CA PRO A 71 10.33 43.42 8.38
C PRO A 71 10.94 42.01 8.40
N VAL A 72 11.98 41.82 9.21
CA VAL A 72 12.61 40.48 9.40
C VAL A 72 11.64 39.54 10.10
N GLU A 73 10.88 39.98 11.11
CA GLU A 73 9.94 39.16 11.85
C GLU A 73 8.76 38.75 10.96
N ARG A 74 8.26 39.66 10.12
CA ARG A 74 7.23 39.32 9.11
C ARG A 74 7.73 38.31 8.07
N THR A 75 8.96 38.46 7.60
CA THR A 75 9.56 37.52 6.65
C THR A 75 9.71 36.14 7.29
N VAL A 76 10.16 36.06 8.55
CA VAL A 76 10.27 34.81 9.29
C VAL A 76 8.91 34.13 9.49
N LEU A 77 7.91 34.87 9.93
CA LEU A 77 6.53 34.34 10.12
C LEU A 77 5.90 33.89 8.78
N ASN A 78 6.14 34.62 7.72
CA ASN A 78 5.66 34.24 6.39
C ASN A 78 6.41 33.00 5.86
N CYS A 79 7.71 32.93 6.10
CA CYS A 79 8.53 31.76 5.72
C CYS A 79 7.99 30.47 6.35
N ASP A 80 7.67 30.45 7.64
CA ASP A 80 7.15 29.28 8.32
C ASP A 80 5.77 28.85 7.77
N LYS A 81 4.90 29.81 7.44
CA LYS A 81 3.61 29.53 6.80
C LYS A 81 3.75 28.96 5.39
N VAL A 82 4.62 29.55 4.59
CA VAL A 82 4.90 29.11 3.21
C VAL A 82 5.53 27.71 3.23
N LEU A 83 6.52 27.51 4.11
CA LEU A 83 7.14 26.20 4.31
C LEU A 83 6.12 25.11 4.67
N ALA A 84 5.24 25.40 5.63
CA ALA A 84 4.19 24.48 6.04
C ALA A 84 3.22 24.15 4.90
N SER A 85 2.84 25.16 4.09
CA SER A 85 1.97 24.95 2.92
C SER A 85 2.62 24.12 1.86
N MET A 86 3.87 24.45 1.48
CA MET A 86 4.62 23.71 0.45
C MET A 86 4.88 22.25 0.86
N ASN A 87 5.25 22.03 2.12
CA ASN A 87 5.49 20.68 2.63
C ASN A 87 4.21 19.88 2.81
N ARG A 88 3.07 20.52 3.04
CA ARG A 88 1.77 19.84 3.06
C ARG A 88 1.42 19.26 1.69
N GLU A 89 1.55 20.03 0.62
CA GLU A 89 1.31 19.58 -0.76
C GLU A 89 2.21 18.39 -1.11
N ILE A 90 3.49 18.46 -0.74
CA ILE A 90 4.43 17.34 -0.93
C ILE A 90 4.00 16.11 -0.13
N GLN A 91 3.56 16.31 1.12
CA GLN A 91 3.11 15.22 1.98
C GLN A 91 1.85 14.55 1.42
N GLU A 92 0.86 15.32 0.95
CA GLU A 92 -0.35 14.82 0.33
C GLU A 92 -0.04 14.01 -0.94
N ARG A 93 0.79 14.57 -1.81
CA ARG A 93 1.26 13.89 -3.01
C ARG A 93 2.02 12.59 -2.71
N ARG A 94 2.93 12.62 -1.73
CA ARG A 94 3.67 11.46 -1.28
C ARG A 94 2.75 10.36 -0.73
N GLU A 95 1.73 10.74 0.03
CA GLU A 95 0.73 9.79 0.54
C GLU A 95 -0.04 9.12 -0.59
N GLU A 96 -0.52 9.87 -1.58
CA GLU A 96 -1.30 9.35 -2.70
C GLU A 96 -0.48 8.53 -3.68
N GLU A 97 0.69 9.02 -4.09
CA GLU A 97 1.50 8.41 -5.15
C GLU A 97 2.37 7.26 -4.67
N LEU A 98 2.82 7.27 -3.40
CA LEU A 98 3.78 6.31 -2.89
C LEU A 98 3.26 5.48 -1.71
N ILE A 99 2.78 6.14 -0.65
CA ILE A 99 2.48 5.44 0.61
C ILE A 99 1.20 4.60 0.50
N ALA A 100 0.14 5.13 -0.07
CA ALA A 100 -1.10 4.39 -0.24
C ALA A 100 -0.95 3.19 -1.19
N PRO A 101 -0.28 3.30 -2.36
CA PRO A 101 0.06 2.15 -3.19
C PRO A 101 0.96 1.13 -2.49
N TYR A 102 1.96 1.59 -1.72
CA TYR A 102 2.83 0.70 -0.95
C TYR A 102 2.05 -0.13 0.07
N ARG A 103 1.13 0.49 0.82
CA ARG A 103 0.27 -0.21 1.77
C ARG A 103 -0.60 -1.27 1.09
N ARG A 104 -1.19 -0.96 -0.07
CA ARG A 104 -2.00 -1.92 -0.84
C ARG A 104 -1.16 -3.13 -1.26
N VAL A 105 0.02 -2.90 -1.82
CA VAL A 105 0.94 -3.97 -2.22
C VAL A 105 1.35 -4.82 -1.02
N CYS A 106 1.65 -4.21 0.13
CA CYS A 106 1.96 -4.95 1.35
C CYS A 106 0.78 -5.79 1.83
N GLU A 107 -0.45 -5.28 1.76
CA GLU A 107 -1.66 -6.04 2.13
C GLU A 107 -1.88 -7.25 1.21
N GLU A 108 -1.66 -7.11 -0.09
CA GLU A 108 -1.78 -8.21 -1.06
C GLU A 108 -0.72 -9.29 -0.79
N ILE A 109 0.54 -8.90 -0.57
CA ILE A 109 1.64 -9.82 -0.21
C ILE A 109 1.30 -10.56 1.09
N GLU A 110 0.87 -9.84 2.11
CA GLU A 110 0.50 -10.43 3.41
C GLU A 110 -0.63 -11.46 3.27
N MET A 111 -1.65 -11.15 2.45
CA MET A 111 -2.74 -12.08 2.20
C MET A 111 -2.26 -13.36 1.53
N PHE A 112 -1.42 -13.25 0.52
CA PHE A 112 -0.82 -14.41 -0.12
C PHE A 112 0.02 -15.25 0.86
N GLU A 113 0.85 -14.61 1.68
CA GLU A 113 1.68 -15.29 2.68
C GLU A 113 0.85 -15.95 3.79
N ILE A 114 -0.27 -15.34 4.23
CA ILE A 114 -1.22 -15.97 5.15
C ILE A 114 -1.81 -17.21 4.49
N GLY A 115 -2.22 -17.12 3.22
CA GLY A 115 -2.69 -18.24 2.43
C GLY A 115 -1.68 -19.39 2.42
N LEU A 116 -0.43 -19.11 2.04
CA LEU A 116 0.66 -20.10 2.03
C LEU A 116 0.92 -20.73 3.40
N ARG A 117 0.89 -19.95 4.48
CA ARG A 117 1.11 -20.44 5.85
C ARG A 117 -0.04 -21.32 6.35
N SER A 118 -1.24 -21.15 5.83
CA SER A 118 -2.41 -21.97 6.17
C SER A 118 -2.39 -23.36 5.55
N LEU A 119 -1.60 -23.57 4.50
CA LEU A 119 -1.42 -24.83 3.82
C LEU A 119 -0.50 -25.78 4.63
N ARG A 120 -0.68 -27.07 4.45
CA ARG A 120 0.11 -28.09 5.15
C ARG A 120 0.58 -29.20 4.19
N GLY A 121 1.66 -29.87 4.59
CA GLY A 121 2.17 -31.04 3.89
C GLY A 121 2.47 -30.79 2.41
N ARG A 122 2.08 -31.73 1.57
CA ARG A 122 2.34 -31.69 0.12
C ARG A 122 1.75 -30.47 -0.58
N THR A 123 0.56 -30.04 -0.20
CA THR A 123 -0.07 -28.84 -0.77
C THR A 123 0.76 -27.59 -0.57
N GLN A 124 1.33 -27.40 0.64
CA GLN A 124 2.21 -26.27 0.92
C GLN A 124 3.51 -26.33 0.11
N LEU A 125 4.12 -27.54 0.01
CA LEU A 125 5.34 -27.73 -0.75
C LEU A 125 5.14 -27.40 -2.23
N VAL A 126 4.08 -27.94 -2.83
CA VAL A 126 3.74 -27.69 -4.24
C VAL A 126 3.43 -26.21 -4.48
N ALA A 127 2.63 -25.58 -3.61
CA ALA A 127 2.30 -24.16 -3.73
C ALA A 127 3.55 -23.26 -3.66
N ARG A 128 4.49 -23.54 -2.75
CA ARG A 128 5.76 -22.80 -2.69
C ARG A 128 6.60 -22.98 -3.95
N GLN A 129 6.69 -24.20 -4.47
CA GLN A 129 7.47 -24.46 -5.68
C GLN A 129 6.85 -23.75 -6.90
N LEU A 130 5.53 -23.79 -7.05
CA LEU A 130 4.83 -23.18 -8.18
C LEU A 130 4.78 -21.65 -8.09
N PHE A 131 4.31 -21.11 -6.97
CA PHE A 131 3.98 -19.68 -6.86
C PHE A 131 5.16 -18.81 -6.41
N VAL A 132 6.02 -19.32 -5.53
CA VAL A 132 7.18 -18.57 -5.01
C VAL A 132 8.44 -18.84 -5.84
N GLN A 133 8.78 -20.13 -6.06
CA GLN A 133 9.98 -20.51 -6.80
C GLN A 133 9.78 -20.51 -8.32
N ARG A 134 8.54 -20.37 -8.79
CA ARG A 134 8.18 -20.36 -10.23
C ARG A 134 8.66 -21.62 -11.00
N LYS A 135 8.71 -22.75 -10.33
CA LYS A 135 9.03 -24.01 -11.00
C LYS A 135 7.91 -24.37 -12.00
N ALA A 136 8.32 -24.91 -13.14
CA ALA A 136 7.37 -25.48 -14.09
C ALA A 136 6.76 -26.77 -13.51
N ILE A 137 5.50 -27.08 -13.86
CA ILE A 137 4.80 -28.27 -13.36
C ILE A 137 5.64 -29.55 -13.41
N PRO A 138 6.35 -29.87 -14.52
CA PRO A 138 7.14 -31.12 -14.60
C PRO A 138 8.38 -31.15 -13.70
N THR A 139 8.78 -29.99 -13.12
CA THR A 139 9.97 -29.88 -12.25
C THR A 139 9.61 -29.77 -10.78
N VAL A 140 8.34 -29.95 -10.42
CA VAL A 140 7.88 -29.94 -9.02
C VAL A 140 8.20 -31.29 -8.38
N GLU A 141 8.85 -31.24 -7.22
CA GLU A 141 9.36 -32.40 -6.50
C GLU A 141 8.66 -32.56 -5.14
N ASP A 142 8.66 -33.80 -4.62
CA ASP A 142 8.26 -34.09 -3.25
C ASP A 142 9.39 -33.79 -2.24
N ASP A 143 9.13 -34.07 -0.95
CA ASP A 143 10.10 -33.85 0.13
C ASP A 143 11.38 -34.70 -0.01
N ALA A 144 11.34 -35.77 -0.81
CA ALA A 144 12.48 -36.63 -1.10
C ALA A 144 13.23 -36.24 -2.40
N GLY A 145 12.83 -35.14 -3.05
CA GLY A 145 13.40 -34.65 -4.33
C GLY A 145 12.95 -35.47 -5.55
N LYS A 146 11.87 -36.26 -5.44
CA LYS A 146 11.32 -37.04 -6.53
C LYS A 146 10.28 -36.25 -7.31
N PRO A 147 10.34 -36.19 -8.66
CA PRO A 147 9.34 -35.48 -9.46
C PRO A 147 7.92 -35.98 -9.20
N LEU A 148 7.00 -35.04 -9.00
CA LEU A 148 5.58 -35.36 -8.84
C LEU A 148 4.91 -35.47 -10.20
N GLY A 149 3.94 -36.40 -10.32
CA GLY A 149 3.11 -36.53 -11.52
C GLY A 149 2.27 -35.28 -11.76
N ARG A 150 2.11 -34.90 -13.04
CA ARG A 150 1.38 -33.68 -13.45
C ARG A 150 -0.01 -33.56 -12.81
N LYS A 151 -0.80 -34.64 -12.84
CA LYS A 151 -2.15 -34.66 -12.25
C LYS A 151 -2.12 -34.38 -10.74
N THR A 152 -1.11 -34.88 -10.02
CA THR A 152 -0.91 -34.63 -8.59
C THR A 152 -0.60 -33.15 -8.34
N VAL A 153 0.30 -32.57 -9.12
CA VAL A 153 0.67 -31.16 -9.01
C VAL A 153 -0.51 -30.25 -9.28
N GLU A 154 -1.29 -30.55 -10.33
CA GLU A 154 -2.50 -29.77 -10.67
C GLU A 154 -3.56 -29.86 -9.56
N ALA A 155 -3.78 -31.06 -8.98
CA ALA A 155 -4.72 -31.24 -7.88
C ALA A 155 -4.27 -30.48 -6.60
N GLU A 156 -3.01 -30.53 -6.26
CA GLU A 156 -2.50 -29.80 -5.09
C GLU A 156 -2.47 -28.27 -5.32
N ARG A 157 -2.23 -27.82 -6.55
CA ARG A 157 -2.37 -26.42 -6.94
C ARG A 157 -3.80 -25.92 -6.72
N GLU A 158 -4.79 -26.68 -7.18
CA GLU A 158 -6.20 -26.28 -7.03
C GLU A 158 -6.61 -26.24 -5.56
N ARG A 159 -6.24 -27.23 -4.74
CA ARG A 159 -6.45 -27.20 -3.28
C ARG A 159 -5.82 -25.98 -2.60
N ALA A 160 -4.63 -25.59 -3.05
CA ALA A 160 -3.96 -24.43 -2.52
C ALA A 160 -4.75 -23.13 -2.83
N LEU A 161 -5.23 -23.01 -4.06
CA LEU A 161 -6.03 -21.86 -4.49
C LEU A 161 -7.40 -21.82 -3.80
N GLU A 162 -8.07 -22.96 -3.63
CA GLU A 162 -9.32 -23.06 -2.85
C GLU A 162 -9.11 -22.55 -1.41
N ARG A 163 -8.03 -22.97 -0.76
CA ARG A 163 -7.75 -22.51 0.61
C ARG A 163 -7.42 -21.03 0.67
N MET A 164 -6.72 -20.48 -0.31
CA MET A 164 -6.46 -19.04 -0.42
C MET A 164 -7.75 -18.25 -0.65
N ALA A 165 -8.66 -18.76 -1.49
CA ALA A 165 -9.95 -18.16 -1.74
C ALA A 165 -10.81 -18.08 -0.46
N GLU A 166 -10.85 -19.14 0.35
CA GLU A 166 -11.54 -19.16 1.65
C GLU A 166 -11.01 -18.08 2.60
N ILE A 167 -9.69 -17.83 2.60
CA ILE A 167 -9.07 -16.81 3.45
C ILE A 167 -9.43 -15.40 2.97
N LEU A 168 -9.44 -15.17 1.65
CA LEU A 168 -9.85 -13.90 1.07
C LEU A 168 -11.31 -13.59 1.41
N GLU A 169 -12.20 -14.55 1.25
CA GLU A 169 -13.61 -14.44 1.62
C GLU A 169 -13.78 -14.12 3.11
N CYS A 170 -13.09 -14.84 3.98
CA CYS A 170 -13.16 -14.61 5.43
C CYS A 170 -12.72 -13.18 5.80
N LYS A 171 -11.64 -12.66 5.17
CA LYS A 171 -11.17 -11.30 5.40
C LYS A 171 -12.18 -10.25 4.96
N ASP A 172 -12.80 -10.43 3.80
CA ASP A 172 -13.79 -9.48 3.29
C ASP A 172 -15.04 -9.44 4.17
N ARG A 173 -15.49 -10.59 4.67
CA ARG A 173 -16.59 -10.68 5.66
C ARG A 173 -16.25 -9.92 6.95
N MET A 174 -15.01 -10.05 7.45
CA MET A 174 -14.56 -9.33 8.65
C MET A 174 -14.47 -7.80 8.43
N ARG A 175 -14.10 -7.36 7.24
CA ARG A 175 -14.07 -5.93 6.88
C ARG A 175 -15.49 -5.36 6.75
N GLY A 176 -16.40 -6.06 6.12
CA GLY A 176 -17.81 -5.65 5.98
C GLY A 176 -18.54 -5.51 7.33
N GLY A 177 -18.29 -6.40 8.27
CA GLY A 177 -18.87 -6.33 9.61
C GLY A 177 -18.42 -5.12 10.45
N ARG A 178 -17.22 -4.57 10.22
CA ARG A 178 -16.71 -3.38 10.93
C ARG A 178 -17.31 -2.06 10.43
N GLN A 179 -17.80 -2.00 9.20
CA GLN A 179 -18.42 -0.78 8.67
C GLN A 179 -19.83 -0.58 9.19
N ASN A 180 -20.58 -1.65 9.44
CA ASN A 180 -21.95 -1.56 9.98
C ASN A 180 -21.99 -1.23 11.48
N GLY A 181 -20.91 -1.41 12.23
CA GLY A 181 -20.86 -1.11 13.66
C GLY A 181 -20.52 0.36 14.01
N LYS A 182 -20.15 1.19 13.04
CA LYS A 182 -19.77 2.60 13.30
C LYS A 182 -20.93 3.62 13.20
N THR A 183 -22.09 3.20 12.73
CA THR A 183 -23.25 4.10 12.51
C THR A 183 -24.20 4.21 13.71
N GLU A 184 -24.04 3.44 14.79
CA GLU A 184 -25.00 3.47 15.92
C GLU A 184 -24.56 4.31 17.15
N TYR A 185 -23.37 4.91 17.16
CA TYR A 185 -22.87 5.67 18.32
C TYR A 185 -22.83 7.20 18.15
N SER A 186 -23.59 7.76 17.22
CA SER A 186 -23.73 9.23 17.07
C SER A 186 -25.17 9.67 17.35
N GLY A 187 -25.55 9.80 18.61
CA GLY A 187 -26.85 10.37 18.94
C GLY A 187 -27.35 10.17 20.36
N LYS A 188 -26.57 10.56 21.39
CA LYS A 188 -27.15 10.97 22.67
C LYS A 188 -26.38 12.17 23.21
N SER A 189 -26.79 13.33 22.72
CA SER A 189 -26.58 14.63 23.39
C SER A 189 -27.39 14.62 24.68
N TYR A 190 -26.71 14.60 25.82
CA TYR A 190 -27.34 14.96 27.08
C TYR A 190 -27.39 16.48 27.16
N ALA A 191 -28.57 17.04 26.92
CA ALA A 191 -28.91 18.39 27.41
C ALA A 191 -29.20 18.30 28.89
N ASN A 192 -28.47 19.04 29.70
CA ASN A 192 -28.85 19.62 30.99
C ASN A 192 -28.06 20.91 31.17
#